data_76123f77fa6376b8499665dcf79c296f
#
_entry.id   76123f77fa6376b8499665dcf79c296f
#
_cell.length_a   1.000
_cell.length_b   1.000
_cell.length_c   1.000
_cell.angle_alpha   90.00
_cell.angle_beta   90.00
_cell.angle_gamma   90.00
#
_symmetry.space_group_name_H-M   'P 1'
#
loop_
_entity.id
_entity.type
_entity.pdbx_description
1 polymer ?
#
loop_
_entity_poly.entity_id
_entity_poly.type
_entity_poly.pdbx_seq_one_letter_code
_entity_poly.pdbx_strand_id
1 'polypeptide(L)'
;LELKGGMMKKKILVSGPALTRSGYGEMARFALRALRSREDTFDIYVNSTAWGQCGWIHENDEERAWIDSLIAKTVNNNDGAYDLSLQISIPNEFKQLAPINIGYTAGIETNKISPHWIQPSNLMNKLIVLSEFGKKGFDNGVYEVVDQKTGNKVSGYKVIPPVVPVGFPVRKSDGVELDLQLQTDFNFLTVAQAGPRKNLGNTILWFLEEFKNDANVGLICKTHLGGASQIDRENAEAQLKNITNNFKDAKCKVYLLHGDMSESEMASLYTHPKVKALVSLSHGEGFGLPIFEATYYGLPVITIDWSSQVDFLYCENKDGK
;
A
#
# COMPACT_ATOMS: atom_id res chain seq x y z
N LEU A 1 20.32 -15.40 45.92
CA LEU A 1 20.70 -15.63 44.53
C LEU A 1 19.39 -15.56 43.70
N GLU A 2 19.00 -14.34 43.32
CA GLU A 2 17.93 -14.11 42.31
C GLU A 2 18.50 -14.47 40.94
N LEU A 3 18.09 -15.60 40.42
CA LEU A 3 18.29 -15.93 39.00
C LEU A 3 17.35 -15.04 38.18
N LYS A 4 17.82 -13.88 37.78
CA LYS A 4 17.24 -13.13 36.66
C LYS A 4 17.48 -13.94 35.35
N GLY A 5 16.68 -14.96 35.16
CA GLY A 5 16.54 -15.64 33.87
C GLY A 5 15.82 -14.73 32.90
N GLY A 6 16.49 -13.77 32.31
CA GLY A 6 15.96 -13.02 31.18
C GLY A 6 15.66 -14.02 30.04
N MET A 7 14.38 -14.12 29.62
CA MET A 7 14.02 -14.92 28.47
C MET A 7 14.86 -14.45 27.27
N MET A 8 15.61 -15.36 26.61
CA MET A 8 16.37 -15.00 25.41
C MET A 8 15.38 -14.45 24.36
N LYS A 9 15.66 -13.28 23.83
CA LYS A 9 14.87 -12.68 22.76
C LYS A 9 14.88 -13.59 21.54
N LYS A 10 13.76 -13.63 20.82
CA LYS A 10 13.64 -14.38 19.58
C LYS A 10 14.19 -13.55 18.42
N LYS A 11 15.14 -14.12 17.66
CA LYS A 11 15.66 -13.48 16.45
C LYS A 11 14.62 -13.49 15.35
N ILE A 12 14.14 -12.32 14.93
CA ILE A 12 13.18 -12.15 13.83
C ILE A 12 13.82 -11.47 12.63
N LEU A 13 13.78 -12.12 11.47
CA LEU A 13 14.16 -11.52 10.19
C LEU A 13 12.92 -10.91 9.53
N VAL A 14 12.90 -9.59 9.38
CA VAL A 14 11.91 -8.87 8.56
C VAL A 14 12.50 -8.70 7.16
N SER A 15 11.90 -9.34 6.16
CA SER A 15 12.31 -9.22 4.76
C SER A 15 11.23 -8.50 3.98
N GLY A 16 11.55 -7.34 3.42
CA GLY A 16 10.60 -6.51 2.67
C GLY A 16 11.16 -5.15 2.29
N PRO A 17 10.43 -4.33 1.53
CA PRO A 17 10.93 -3.11 0.91
C PRO A 17 10.91 -1.90 1.87
N ALA A 18 11.47 -2.01 3.06
CA ALA A 18 11.37 -1.03 4.15
C ALA A 18 11.79 0.39 3.77
N LEU A 19 12.71 0.54 2.81
CA LEU A 19 13.25 1.83 2.39
C LEU A 19 12.59 2.39 1.12
N THR A 20 11.48 1.80 0.64
CA THR A 20 10.82 2.26 -0.59
C THR A 20 9.59 3.11 -0.30
N ARG A 21 9.31 4.08 -1.20
CA ARG A 21 8.08 4.89 -1.19
C ARG A 21 6.95 4.16 -1.92
N SER A 22 6.56 3.01 -1.38
CA SER A 22 5.50 2.16 -1.92
C SER A 22 4.55 1.72 -0.81
N GLY A 23 3.36 1.22 -1.16
CA GLY A 23 2.43 0.64 -0.19
C GLY A 23 3.05 -0.54 0.58
N TYR A 24 3.85 -1.37 -0.08
CA TYR A 24 4.59 -2.45 0.58
C TYR A 24 5.73 -1.92 1.46
N GLY A 25 6.36 -0.81 1.07
CA GLY A 25 7.33 -0.12 1.93
C GLY A 25 6.68 0.38 3.21
N GLU A 26 5.48 0.94 3.11
CA GLU A 26 4.72 1.37 4.29
C GLU A 26 4.31 0.18 5.16
N MET A 27 3.84 -0.93 4.57
CA MET A 27 3.59 -2.18 5.30
C MET A 27 4.82 -2.63 6.10
N ALA A 28 6.01 -2.58 5.48
CA ALA A 28 7.25 -2.99 6.13
C ALA A 28 7.59 -2.07 7.31
N ARG A 29 7.44 -0.75 7.17
CA ARG A 29 7.67 0.20 8.26
C ARG A 29 6.67 0.05 9.40
N PHE A 30 5.38 -0.18 9.10
CA PHE A 30 4.40 -0.46 10.14
C PHE A 30 4.71 -1.74 10.91
N ALA A 31 5.09 -2.81 10.21
CA ALA A 31 5.50 -4.06 10.85
C ALA A 31 6.73 -3.85 11.75
N LEU A 32 7.71 -3.07 11.28
CA LEU A 32 8.92 -2.74 12.05
C LEU A 32 8.58 -1.90 13.27
N ARG A 33 7.70 -0.89 13.18
CA ARG A 33 7.23 -0.10 14.33
C ARG A 33 6.51 -0.97 15.37
N ALA A 34 5.67 -1.91 14.91
CA ALA A 34 5.01 -2.86 15.79
C ALA A 34 6.01 -3.78 16.51
N LEU A 35 7.04 -4.26 15.82
CA LEU A 35 8.11 -5.06 16.42
C LEU A 35 8.99 -4.24 17.35
N ARG A 36 9.26 -2.96 17.04
CA ARG A 36 10.01 -2.04 17.90
C ARG A 36 9.35 -1.89 19.27
N SER A 37 8.01 -1.88 19.34
CA SER A 37 7.29 -1.84 20.62
C SER A 37 7.43 -3.12 21.45
N ARG A 38 8.03 -4.15 20.91
CA ARG A 38 8.24 -5.46 21.55
C ARG A 38 9.70 -5.91 21.49
N GLU A 39 10.63 -4.96 21.49
CA GLU A 39 12.08 -5.26 21.57
C GLU A 39 12.49 -5.96 22.88
N ASP A 40 11.62 -6.01 23.87
CA ASP A 40 11.74 -6.89 25.03
C ASP A 40 11.70 -8.39 24.66
N THR A 41 10.93 -8.73 23.62
CA THR A 41 10.67 -10.10 23.16
C THR A 41 11.48 -10.47 21.92
N PHE A 42 11.66 -9.51 20.99
CA PHE A 42 12.28 -9.73 19.70
C PHE A 42 13.64 -9.05 19.57
N ASP A 43 14.56 -9.77 18.97
CA ASP A 43 15.82 -9.28 18.45
C ASP A 43 15.68 -9.14 16.93
N ILE A 44 15.52 -7.88 16.44
CA ILE A 44 15.05 -7.58 15.10
C ILE A 44 16.22 -7.49 14.12
N TYR A 45 16.06 -8.10 12.95
CA TYR A 45 16.96 -8.07 11.80
C TYR A 45 16.17 -7.64 10.55
N VAL A 46 16.78 -6.90 9.62
CA VAL A 46 16.09 -6.40 8.42
C VAL A 46 16.88 -6.74 7.15
N ASN A 47 16.20 -7.42 6.23
CA ASN A 47 16.63 -7.56 4.85
C ASN A 47 15.77 -6.64 3.98
N SER A 48 16.29 -5.45 3.65
CA SER A 48 15.57 -4.48 2.81
C SER A 48 15.68 -4.87 1.34
N THR A 49 14.52 -5.06 0.70
CA THR A 49 14.42 -5.42 -0.72
C THR A 49 14.02 -4.20 -1.57
N ALA A 50 14.32 -4.25 -2.86
CA ALA A 50 13.75 -3.31 -3.82
C ALA A 50 12.25 -3.63 -4.08
N TRP A 51 11.52 -2.65 -4.61
CA TRP A 51 10.11 -2.83 -4.96
C TRP A 51 9.77 -2.08 -6.25
N GLY A 52 9.64 -2.81 -7.33
CA GLY A 52 9.22 -2.27 -8.62
C GLY A 52 9.91 -0.96 -9.02
N GLN A 53 9.18 -0.12 -9.73
CA GLN A 53 9.59 1.25 -10.07
C GLN A 53 8.92 2.22 -9.09
N CYS A 54 9.62 2.54 -8.00
CA CYS A 54 9.18 3.50 -7.00
C CYS A 54 10.37 4.27 -6.42
N GLY A 55 10.09 5.40 -5.78
CA GLY A 55 11.10 6.19 -5.08
C GLY A 55 11.64 5.48 -3.84
N TRP A 56 12.78 5.98 -3.35
CA TRP A 56 13.39 5.57 -2.10
C TRP A 56 13.20 6.65 -1.04
N ILE A 57 13.23 6.25 0.23
CA ILE A 57 13.25 7.20 1.33
C ILE A 57 14.67 7.77 1.43
N HIS A 58 14.78 9.08 1.35
CA HIS A 58 16.06 9.81 1.44
C HIS A 58 16.19 10.60 2.72
N GLU A 59 15.13 10.74 3.49
CA GLU A 59 15.11 11.40 4.77
C GLU A 59 16.04 10.69 5.77
N ASN A 60 16.82 11.45 6.52
CA ASN A 60 17.70 10.97 7.59
C ASN A 60 17.09 11.27 8.95
N ASP A 61 15.89 10.77 9.19
CA ASP A 61 15.24 10.86 10.48
C ASP A 61 15.65 9.71 11.43
N GLU A 62 15.13 9.74 12.65
CA GLU A 62 15.41 8.72 13.66
C GLU A 62 14.96 7.32 13.22
N GLU A 63 13.82 7.22 12.55
CA GLU A 63 13.30 5.95 12.06
C GLU A 63 14.20 5.35 10.99
N ARG A 64 14.65 6.17 10.04
CA ARG A 64 15.57 5.75 8.99
C ARG A 64 16.90 5.27 9.59
N ALA A 65 17.48 6.03 10.51
CA ALA A 65 18.73 5.66 11.19
C ALA A 65 18.58 4.32 11.95
N TRP A 66 17.43 4.10 12.60
CA TRP A 66 17.13 2.85 13.27
C TRP A 66 17.03 1.68 12.27
N ILE A 67 16.28 1.82 11.16
CA ILE A 67 16.18 0.79 10.13
C ILE A 67 17.56 0.48 9.53
N ASP A 68 18.37 1.48 9.22
CA ASP A 68 19.74 1.29 8.70
C ASP A 68 20.61 0.52 9.69
N SER A 69 20.48 0.76 10.99
CA SER A 69 21.20 0.01 12.03
C SER A 69 20.80 -1.48 12.04
N LEU A 70 19.51 -1.80 11.83
CA LEU A 70 19.02 -3.17 11.74
C LEU A 70 19.51 -3.87 10.46
N ILE A 71 19.58 -3.16 9.34
CA ILE A 71 20.15 -3.68 8.09
C ILE A 71 21.64 -3.99 8.30
N ALA A 72 22.42 -3.06 8.87
CA ALA A 72 23.82 -3.27 9.17
C ALA A 72 24.05 -4.46 10.11
N LYS A 73 23.21 -4.61 11.14
CA LYS A 73 23.20 -5.75 12.04
C LYS A 73 22.93 -7.06 11.30
N THR A 74 22.00 -7.06 10.33
CA THR A 74 21.69 -8.24 9.53
C THR A 74 22.85 -8.68 8.66
N VAL A 75 23.54 -7.72 8.02
CA VAL A 75 24.74 -7.98 7.20
C VAL A 75 25.88 -8.59 8.04
N ASN A 76 26.00 -8.16 9.29
CA ASN A 76 27.04 -8.64 10.21
C ASN A 76 26.66 -9.90 10.99
N ASN A 77 25.47 -10.47 10.77
CA ASN A 77 25.02 -11.70 11.43
C ASN A 77 25.66 -12.93 10.76
N ASN A 78 26.83 -13.32 11.26
CA ASN A 78 27.59 -14.43 10.69
C ASN A 78 26.91 -15.80 10.83
N ASP A 79 26.03 -15.98 11.82
CA ASP A 79 25.31 -17.24 12.04
C ASP A 79 24.18 -17.46 11.04
N GLY A 80 23.63 -16.37 10.47
CA GLY A 80 22.51 -16.40 9.50
C GLY A 80 21.23 -17.06 10.03
N ALA A 81 21.23 -17.48 11.30
CA ALA A 81 20.11 -18.22 11.89
C ALA A 81 19.11 -17.28 12.56
N TYR A 82 17.82 -17.47 12.22
CA TYR A 82 16.69 -16.74 12.80
C TYR A 82 15.68 -17.72 13.37
N ASP A 83 14.98 -17.34 14.43
CA ASP A 83 13.89 -18.15 15.01
C ASP A 83 12.62 -18.04 14.16
N LEU A 84 12.38 -16.86 13.58
CA LEU A 84 11.22 -16.61 12.73
C LEU A 84 11.52 -15.57 11.65
N SER A 85 10.75 -15.62 10.55
CA SER A 85 10.78 -14.61 9.50
C SER A 85 9.41 -13.98 9.33
N LEU A 86 9.40 -12.67 9.06
CA LEU A 86 8.24 -11.92 8.56
C LEU A 86 8.57 -11.39 7.17
N GLN A 87 7.92 -11.94 6.16
CA GLN A 87 8.20 -11.63 4.76
C GLN A 87 7.08 -10.76 4.19
N ILE A 88 7.44 -9.54 3.78
CA ILE A 88 6.49 -8.51 3.32
C ILE A 88 6.69 -8.34 1.82
N SER A 89 5.91 -9.10 1.06
CA SER A 89 5.99 -9.16 -0.40
C SER A 89 4.74 -9.79 -1.01
N ILE A 90 4.70 -9.91 -2.34
CA ILE A 90 3.72 -10.75 -3.03
C ILE A 90 4.04 -12.24 -2.78
N PRO A 91 3.02 -13.11 -2.65
CA PRO A 91 3.22 -14.48 -2.20
C PRO A 91 4.18 -15.34 -3.03
N ASN A 92 4.30 -15.09 -4.34
CA ASN A 92 5.23 -15.84 -5.19
C ASN A 92 6.72 -15.62 -4.83
N GLU A 93 7.04 -14.67 -3.96
CA GLU A 93 8.40 -14.41 -3.46
C GLU A 93 8.67 -15.04 -2.09
N PHE A 94 7.67 -15.62 -1.44
CA PHE A 94 7.83 -16.23 -0.12
C PHE A 94 8.76 -17.44 -0.14
N LYS A 95 9.61 -17.54 0.89
CA LYS A 95 10.65 -18.58 1.04
C LYS A 95 10.68 -19.11 2.47
N GLN A 96 11.23 -20.28 2.67
CA GLN A 96 11.58 -20.76 4.00
C GLN A 96 12.90 -20.11 4.44
N LEU A 97 12.83 -19.10 5.31
CA LEU A 97 13.98 -18.34 5.82
C LEU A 97 14.28 -18.64 7.29
N ALA A 98 13.37 -19.30 7.98
CA ALA A 98 13.47 -19.64 9.40
C ALA A 98 12.60 -20.88 9.70
N PRO A 99 12.67 -21.47 10.91
CA PRO A 99 11.74 -22.52 11.33
C PRO A 99 10.27 -22.08 11.33
N ILE A 100 10.01 -20.79 11.65
CA ILE A 100 8.68 -20.20 11.61
C ILE A 100 8.68 -19.06 10.58
N ASN A 101 7.81 -19.16 9.58
CA ASN A 101 7.71 -18.17 8.51
C ASN A 101 6.32 -17.57 8.45
N ILE A 102 6.24 -16.25 8.44
CA ILE A 102 4.99 -15.48 8.34
C ILE A 102 5.06 -14.66 7.07
N GLY A 103 4.08 -14.86 6.16
CA GLY A 103 3.90 -14.01 4.99
C GLY A 103 2.97 -12.84 5.32
N TYR A 104 3.34 -11.62 4.92
CA TYR A 104 2.51 -10.45 5.03
C TYR A 104 2.40 -9.80 3.65
N THR A 105 1.18 -9.75 3.12
CA THR A 105 0.90 -9.28 1.75
C THR A 105 -0.31 -8.36 1.73
N ALA A 106 -0.33 -7.42 0.79
CA ALA A 106 -1.51 -6.59 0.55
C ALA A 106 -2.71 -7.41 0.02
N GLY A 107 -2.48 -8.66 -0.32
CA GLY A 107 -3.47 -9.49 -0.99
C GLY A 107 -3.50 -9.20 -2.49
N ILE A 108 -4.66 -9.37 -3.09
CA ILE A 108 -4.85 -9.17 -4.53
C ILE A 108 -6.01 -8.21 -4.76
N GLU A 109 -5.90 -7.42 -5.83
CA GLU A 109 -6.93 -6.47 -6.23
C GLU A 109 -8.05 -7.12 -7.09
N THR A 110 -8.22 -8.43 -6.96
CA THR A 110 -9.27 -9.22 -7.60
C THR A 110 -9.94 -10.14 -6.58
N ASN A 111 -11.01 -10.84 -6.98
CA ASN A 111 -11.80 -11.71 -6.10
C ASN A 111 -11.20 -13.10 -5.88
N LYS A 112 -10.04 -13.40 -6.48
CA LYS A 112 -9.38 -14.70 -6.39
C LYS A 112 -7.88 -14.56 -6.62
N ILE A 113 -7.06 -15.19 -5.76
CA ILE A 113 -5.60 -15.18 -5.91
C ILE A 113 -5.14 -15.96 -7.14
N SER A 114 -3.91 -15.69 -7.60
CA SER A 114 -3.27 -16.50 -8.64
C SER A 114 -2.95 -17.92 -8.13
N PRO A 115 -3.10 -18.98 -8.95
CA PRO A 115 -2.67 -20.32 -8.57
C PRO A 115 -1.16 -20.41 -8.28
N HIS A 116 -0.34 -19.54 -8.89
CA HIS A 116 1.10 -19.46 -8.62
C HIS A 116 1.45 -18.98 -7.20
N TRP A 117 0.49 -18.38 -6.48
CA TRP A 117 0.69 -17.93 -5.10
C TRP A 117 0.51 -19.05 -4.07
N ILE A 118 -0.16 -20.16 -4.45
CA ILE A 118 -0.56 -21.20 -3.51
C ILE A 118 0.65 -21.93 -2.94
N GLN A 119 1.55 -22.42 -3.81
CA GLN A 119 2.71 -23.17 -3.36
C GLN A 119 3.63 -22.36 -2.42
N PRO A 120 4.04 -21.13 -2.77
CA PRO A 120 4.86 -20.32 -1.87
C PRO A 120 4.13 -19.92 -0.59
N SER A 121 2.83 -19.66 -0.65
CA SER A 121 1.99 -19.42 0.54
C SER A 121 1.98 -20.62 1.48
N ASN A 122 2.00 -21.84 0.94
CA ASN A 122 2.02 -23.07 1.75
C ASN A 122 3.37 -23.36 2.42
N LEU A 123 4.41 -22.56 2.12
CA LEU A 123 5.67 -22.56 2.88
C LEU A 123 5.58 -21.76 4.18
N MET A 124 4.53 -20.96 4.35
CA MET A 124 4.33 -20.11 5.52
C MET A 124 3.56 -20.85 6.62
N ASN A 125 3.83 -20.51 7.87
CA ASN A 125 3.04 -20.98 9.01
C ASN A 125 1.74 -20.16 9.18
N LYS A 126 1.75 -18.92 8.72
CA LYS A 126 0.61 -18.00 8.75
C LYS A 126 0.75 -16.95 7.65
N LEU A 127 -0.37 -16.47 7.14
CA LEU A 127 -0.44 -15.32 6.25
C LEU A 127 -1.19 -14.18 6.91
N ILE A 128 -0.67 -12.96 6.76
CA ILE A 128 -1.34 -11.73 7.13
C ILE A 128 -1.71 -11.01 5.84
N VAL A 129 -2.95 -10.55 5.76
CA VAL A 129 -3.48 -9.72 4.65
C VAL A 129 -4.07 -8.44 5.22
N LEU A 130 -4.27 -7.42 4.39
CA LEU A 130 -4.70 -6.09 4.86
C LEU A 130 -6.22 -5.95 5.07
N SER A 131 -7.02 -6.92 4.61
CA SER A 131 -8.47 -6.77 4.55
C SER A 131 -9.19 -8.12 4.56
N GLU A 132 -10.45 -8.13 4.97
CA GLU A 132 -11.35 -9.28 4.80
C GLU A 132 -11.57 -9.60 3.31
N PHE A 133 -11.62 -8.57 2.46
CA PHE A 133 -11.64 -8.76 1.02
C PHE A 133 -10.43 -9.54 0.53
N GLY A 134 -9.22 -9.15 0.96
CA GLY A 134 -7.98 -9.87 0.66
C GLY A 134 -8.04 -11.33 1.13
N LYS A 135 -8.52 -11.58 2.36
CA LYS A 135 -8.72 -12.93 2.91
C LYS A 135 -9.67 -13.75 2.05
N LYS A 136 -10.83 -13.19 1.66
CA LYS A 136 -11.77 -13.86 0.75
C LYS A 136 -11.13 -14.24 -0.59
N GLY A 137 -10.21 -13.41 -1.11
CA GLY A 137 -9.43 -13.73 -2.31
C GLY A 137 -8.58 -15.00 -2.15
N PHE A 138 -8.00 -15.22 -0.97
CA PHE A 138 -7.28 -16.45 -0.63
C PHE A 138 -8.24 -17.64 -0.44
N ASP A 139 -9.34 -17.46 0.29
CA ASP A 139 -10.34 -18.50 0.54
C ASP A 139 -10.99 -19.00 -0.77
N ASN A 140 -11.25 -18.08 -1.72
CA ASN A 140 -11.78 -18.39 -3.05
C ASN A 140 -10.73 -18.99 -3.99
N GLY A 141 -9.44 -18.94 -3.64
CA GLY A 141 -8.31 -19.43 -4.41
C GLY A 141 -8.23 -20.96 -4.47
N VAL A 142 -9.29 -21.63 -4.87
CA VAL A 142 -9.35 -23.10 -5.01
C VAL A 142 -9.29 -23.47 -6.49
N TYR A 143 -8.40 -24.39 -6.83
CA TYR A 143 -8.11 -24.77 -8.21
C TYR A 143 -8.09 -26.28 -8.42
N GLU A 144 -8.32 -26.68 -9.66
CA GLU A 144 -7.97 -27.99 -10.20
C GLU A 144 -6.63 -27.84 -10.95
N VAL A 145 -5.65 -28.65 -10.62
CA VAL A 145 -4.34 -28.63 -11.26
C VAL A 145 -3.99 -30.02 -11.79
N VAL A 146 -3.17 -30.07 -12.83
CA VAL A 146 -2.67 -31.35 -13.34
C VAL A 146 -1.24 -31.55 -12.80
N ASP A 147 -1.03 -32.67 -12.11
CA ASP A 147 0.31 -33.06 -11.70
C ASP A 147 1.13 -33.42 -12.95
N GLN A 148 2.16 -32.62 -13.20
CA GLN A 148 2.99 -32.77 -14.40
C GLN A 148 3.78 -34.09 -14.44
N LYS A 149 4.01 -34.75 -13.28
CA LYS A 149 4.75 -36.03 -13.21
C LYS A 149 3.86 -37.21 -13.48
N THR A 150 2.61 -37.17 -13.00
CA THR A 150 1.68 -38.30 -13.06
C THR A 150 0.59 -38.13 -14.11
N GLY A 151 0.34 -36.91 -14.58
CA GLY A 151 -0.78 -36.56 -15.45
C GLY A 151 -2.13 -36.53 -14.75
N ASN A 152 -2.17 -36.79 -13.45
CA ASN A 152 -3.42 -36.88 -12.70
C ASN A 152 -3.96 -35.47 -12.36
N LYS A 153 -5.28 -35.36 -12.40
CA LYS A 153 -5.96 -34.15 -11.91
C LYS A 153 -6.03 -34.15 -10.39
N VAL A 154 -5.60 -33.07 -9.78
CA VAL A 154 -5.68 -32.82 -8.34
C VAL A 154 -6.65 -31.68 -8.10
N SER A 155 -7.79 -31.98 -7.49
CA SER A 155 -8.80 -31.01 -7.11
C SER A 155 -8.52 -30.45 -5.72
N GLY A 156 -9.03 -29.22 -5.44
CA GLY A 156 -8.88 -28.62 -4.13
C GLY A 156 -7.50 -28.02 -3.84
N TYR A 157 -6.71 -27.74 -4.87
CA TYR A 157 -5.42 -27.06 -4.71
C TYR A 157 -5.64 -25.62 -4.21
N LYS A 158 -5.23 -25.36 -2.98
CA LYS A 158 -5.50 -24.11 -2.25
C LYS A 158 -4.42 -23.78 -1.23
N VAL A 159 -4.50 -22.59 -0.67
CA VAL A 159 -3.70 -22.18 0.49
C VAL A 159 -4.20 -22.90 1.73
N ILE A 160 -3.28 -23.48 2.51
CA ILE A 160 -3.56 -24.27 3.71
C ILE A 160 -3.34 -23.44 4.99
N PRO A 161 -2.25 -22.64 5.11
CA PRO A 161 -1.99 -21.85 6.31
C PRO A 161 -3.13 -20.88 6.63
N PRO A 162 -3.35 -20.57 7.92
CA PRO A 162 -4.32 -19.57 8.32
C PRO A 162 -4.04 -18.21 7.68
N VAL A 163 -5.05 -17.59 7.09
CA VAL A 163 -5.01 -16.23 6.54
C VAL A 163 -5.76 -15.30 7.49
N VAL A 164 -5.07 -14.29 8.01
CA VAL A 164 -5.60 -13.38 9.03
C VAL A 164 -5.58 -11.95 8.49
N PRO A 165 -6.71 -11.25 8.46
CA PRO A 165 -6.75 -9.85 8.08
C PRO A 165 -6.25 -8.97 9.23
N VAL A 166 -5.36 -8.03 8.91
CA VAL A 166 -4.86 -6.99 9.80
C VAL A 166 -4.73 -5.72 8.99
N GLY A 167 -5.62 -4.76 9.20
CA GLY A 167 -5.64 -3.50 8.49
C GLY A 167 -4.46 -2.59 8.82
N PHE A 168 -4.26 -1.54 8.04
CA PHE A 168 -3.28 -0.51 8.33
C PHE A 168 -3.69 0.31 9.56
N PRO A 169 -2.73 0.64 10.43
CA PRO A 169 -2.92 1.71 11.40
C PRO A 169 -2.81 3.08 10.70
N VAL A 170 -3.46 4.10 11.27
CA VAL A 170 -3.23 5.49 10.85
C VAL A 170 -2.15 6.11 11.74
N ARG A 171 -1.24 6.84 11.14
CA ARG A 171 -0.40 7.81 11.84
C ARG A 171 -1.02 9.18 11.69
N LYS A 172 -1.36 9.80 12.81
CA LYS A 172 -1.70 11.22 12.79
C LYS A 172 -0.43 12.00 12.52
N SER A 173 -0.49 12.89 11.54
CA SER A 173 0.53 13.90 11.28
C SER A 173 -0.10 15.27 11.40
N ASP A 174 0.60 16.21 12.04
CA ASP A 174 0.18 17.60 12.02
C ASP A 174 0.48 18.18 10.64
N GLY A 175 -0.45 18.94 10.10
CA GLY A 175 -0.31 19.60 8.81
C GLY A 175 0.75 20.70 8.84
N VAL A 176 1.21 21.06 7.67
CA VAL A 176 2.08 22.24 7.42
C VAL A 176 1.37 23.21 6.49
N GLU A 177 1.83 24.43 6.38
CA GLU A 177 1.29 25.35 5.39
C GLU A 177 1.57 24.81 3.98
N LEU A 178 0.51 24.69 3.16
CA LEU A 178 0.58 24.17 1.80
C LEU A 178 -0.15 25.11 0.84
N ASP A 179 0.62 25.82 0.02
CA ASP A 179 0.08 26.68 -1.04
C ASP A 179 0.04 25.92 -2.39
N LEU A 180 -1.17 25.54 -2.81
CA LEU A 180 -1.38 24.79 -4.04
C LEU A 180 -1.60 25.67 -5.28
N GLN A 181 -1.62 26.99 -5.15
CA GLN A 181 -1.85 27.95 -6.25
C GLN A 181 -3.13 27.63 -7.07
N LEU A 182 -4.20 27.22 -6.38
CA LEU A 182 -5.44 26.80 -7.03
C LEU A 182 -6.30 27.99 -7.45
N GLN A 183 -6.68 28.02 -8.73
CA GLN A 183 -7.59 29.03 -9.32
C GLN A 183 -9.07 28.72 -9.05
N THR A 184 -9.38 27.51 -8.57
CA THR A 184 -10.73 27.00 -8.30
C THR A 184 -10.93 26.81 -6.79
N ASP A 185 -12.16 26.97 -6.31
CA ASP A 185 -12.48 26.89 -4.88
C ASP A 185 -13.10 25.54 -4.48
N PHE A 186 -13.58 24.78 -5.45
CA PHE A 186 -14.07 23.42 -5.25
C PHE A 186 -13.20 22.45 -6.03
N ASN A 187 -12.34 21.69 -5.34
CA ASN A 187 -11.46 20.75 -6.01
C ASN A 187 -11.67 19.30 -5.52
N PHE A 188 -11.79 18.41 -6.46
CA PHE A 188 -11.59 17.00 -6.23
C PHE A 188 -10.10 16.68 -6.16
N LEU A 189 -9.75 15.66 -5.41
CA LEU A 189 -8.39 15.14 -5.29
C LEU A 189 -8.35 13.67 -5.75
N THR A 190 -7.40 13.30 -6.57
CA THR A 190 -7.05 11.90 -6.81
C THR A 190 -5.58 11.66 -6.47
N VAL A 191 -5.29 10.58 -5.72
CA VAL A 191 -3.95 10.20 -5.27
C VAL A 191 -3.64 8.80 -5.77
N ALA A 192 -2.78 8.68 -6.76
CA ALA A 192 -2.47 7.39 -7.37
C ALA A 192 -1.14 7.43 -8.13
N GLN A 193 -0.37 6.35 -8.11
CA GLN A 193 0.63 6.11 -9.13
C GLN A 193 -0.10 5.83 -10.46
N ALA A 194 0.31 6.47 -11.55
CA ALA A 194 -0.34 6.29 -12.83
C ALA A 194 -0.12 4.86 -13.35
N GLY A 195 -1.20 4.16 -13.61
CA GLY A 195 -1.20 2.79 -14.13
C GLY A 195 -2.61 2.30 -14.46
N PRO A 196 -2.73 1.25 -15.29
CA PRO A 196 -4.05 0.78 -15.76
C PRO A 196 -5.01 0.47 -14.61
N ARG A 197 -4.54 -0.17 -13.53
CA ARG A 197 -5.37 -0.52 -12.38
C ARG A 197 -5.96 0.71 -11.68
N LYS A 198 -5.21 1.79 -11.60
CA LYS A 198 -5.64 3.03 -10.91
C LYS A 198 -6.66 3.85 -11.71
N ASN A 199 -6.84 3.52 -12.98
CA ASN A 199 -7.87 4.10 -13.85
C ASN A 199 -7.84 5.64 -13.93
N LEU A 200 -6.66 6.24 -13.74
CA LEU A 200 -6.51 7.69 -13.65
C LEU A 200 -6.94 8.39 -14.93
N GLY A 201 -6.61 7.81 -16.10
CA GLY A 201 -6.99 8.39 -17.40
C GLY A 201 -8.49 8.57 -17.55
N ASN A 202 -9.29 7.54 -17.24
CA ASN A 202 -10.75 7.63 -17.29
C ASN A 202 -11.30 8.55 -16.18
N THR A 203 -10.68 8.57 -15.00
CA THR A 203 -11.09 9.49 -13.93
C THR A 203 -10.98 10.95 -14.39
N ILE A 204 -9.90 11.31 -15.08
CA ILE A 204 -9.69 12.65 -15.64
C ILE A 204 -10.70 12.90 -16.78
N LEU A 205 -10.88 11.92 -17.67
CA LEU A 205 -11.82 12.03 -18.80
C LEU A 205 -13.25 12.30 -18.31
N TRP A 206 -13.75 11.48 -17.40
CA TRP A 206 -15.12 11.63 -16.87
C TRP A 206 -15.29 12.93 -16.07
N PHE A 207 -14.25 13.37 -15.33
CA PHE A 207 -14.26 14.67 -14.69
C PHE A 207 -14.42 15.81 -15.71
N LEU A 208 -13.65 15.76 -16.80
CA LEU A 208 -13.73 16.79 -17.86
C LEU A 208 -15.08 16.77 -18.58
N GLU A 209 -15.65 15.59 -18.86
CA GLU A 209 -16.97 15.46 -19.48
C GLU A 209 -18.07 16.07 -18.62
N GLU A 210 -18.04 15.82 -17.30
CA GLU A 210 -19.05 16.29 -16.36
C GLU A 210 -18.92 17.81 -16.10
N PHE A 211 -17.70 18.27 -15.80
CA PHE A 211 -17.48 19.64 -15.29
C PHE A 211 -16.96 20.64 -16.33
N LYS A 212 -16.89 20.29 -17.61
CA LYS A 212 -16.31 21.16 -18.67
C LYS A 212 -16.87 22.58 -18.69
N ASN A 213 -18.11 22.79 -18.27
CA ASN A 213 -18.76 24.11 -18.28
C ASN A 213 -18.63 24.88 -16.94
N ASP A 214 -18.04 24.28 -15.91
CA ASP A 214 -17.92 24.90 -14.59
C ASP A 214 -16.51 25.43 -14.34
N ALA A 215 -16.38 26.76 -14.29
CA ALA A 215 -15.09 27.42 -14.05
C ALA A 215 -14.61 27.37 -12.59
N ASN A 216 -15.48 26.96 -11.65
CA ASN A 216 -15.18 26.97 -10.22
C ASN A 216 -14.69 25.61 -9.70
N VAL A 217 -14.74 24.58 -10.55
CA VAL A 217 -14.39 23.20 -10.18
C VAL A 217 -13.05 22.79 -10.76
N GLY A 218 -12.25 22.10 -9.95
CA GLY A 218 -10.95 21.55 -10.34
C GLY A 218 -10.76 20.09 -9.93
N LEU A 219 -9.82 19.42 -10.59
CA LEU A 219 -9.31 18.10 -10.23
C LEU A 219 -7.80 18.20 -9.99
N ILE A 220 -7.37 17.88 -8.79
CA ILE A 220 -5.96 17.76 -8.41
C ILE A 220 -5.52 16.31 -8.60
N CYS A 221 -4.61 16.07 -9.53
CA CYS A 221 -4.01 14.77 -9.77
C CYS A 221 -2.66 14.69 -9.03
N LYS A 222 -2.65 14.17 -7.81
CA LYS A 222 -1.43 13.80 -7.09
C LYS A 222 -0.94 12.47 -7.64
N THR A 223 0.01 12.52 -8.58
CA THR A 223 0.42 11.34 -9.33
C THR A 223 1.89 11.40 -9.77
N HIS A 224 2.43 10.24 -10.06
CA HIS A 224 3.71 10.00 -10.72
C HIS A 224 3.61 8.70 -11.54
N LEU A 225 4.54 8.47 -12.46
CA LEU A 225 4.64 7.23 -13.25
C LEU A 225 5.51 6.19 -12.53
N GLY A 226 6.74 6.56 -12.19
CA GLY A 226 7.70 5.68 -11.51
C GLY A 226 8.45 6.35 -10.36
N GLY A 227 8.38 7.68 -10.20
CA GLY A 227 9.09 8.38 -9.13
C GLY A 227 8.94 9.90 -9.19
N ALA A 228 9.77 10.61 -8.43
CA ALA A 228 9.72 12.06 -8.28
C ALA A 228 10.71 12.82 -9.19
N SER A 229 11.27 12.20 -10.23
CA SER A 229 12.24 12.84 -11.10
C SER A 229 11.60 13.87 -12.04
N GLN A 230 12.43 14.80 -12.55
CA GLN A 230 12.00 15.78 -13.55
C GLN A 230 11.50 15.11 -14.83
N ILE A 231 12.15 14.02 -15.26
CA ILE A 231 11.75 13.25 -16.47
C ILE A 231 10.38 12.60 -16.24
N ASP A 232 10.15 12.06 -15.05
CA ASP A 232 8.85 11.48 -14.70
C ASP A 232 7.74 12.54 -14.70
N ARG A 233 8.03 13.75 -14.20
CA ARG A 233 7.11 14.88 -14.23
C ARG A 233 6.75 15.27 -15.67
N GLU A 234 7.72 15.41 -16.54
CA GLU A 234 7.50 15.77 -17.95
C GLU A 234 6.63 14.72 -18.67
N ASN A 235 6.88 13.43 -18.40
CA ASN A 235 6.07 12.34 -18.91
C ASN A 235 4.64 12.36 -18.36
N ALA A 236 4.45 12.62 -17.07
CA ALA A 236 3.13 12.76 -16.45
C ALA A 236 2.36 13.95 -17.02
N GLU A 237 3.03 15.11 -17.23
CA GLU A 237 2.45 16.27 -17.90
C GLU A 237 2.04 15.95 -19.34
N ALA A 238 2.87 15.24 -20.10
CA ALA A 238 2.55 14.85 -21.47
C ALA A 238 1.31 13.93 -21.53
N GLN A 239 1.21 12.95 -20.62
CA GLN A 239 0.04 12.08 -20.52
C GLN A 239 -1.23 12.88 -20.18
N LEU A 240 -1.14 13.82 -19.23
CA LEU A 240 -2.26 14.68 -18.85
C LEU A 240 -2.70 15.56 -20.02
N LYS A 241 -1.74 16.18 -20.74
CA LYS A 241 -2.01 16.99 -21.93
C LYS A 241 -2.71 16.20 -23.04
N ASN A 242 -2.35 14.94 -23.24
CA ASN A 242 -3.01 14.08 -24.24
C ASN A 242 -4.51 13.92 -23.96
N ILE A 243 -4.92 13.88 -22.71
CA ILE A 243 -6.33 13.80 -22.32
C ILE A 243 -6.99 15.17 -22.43
N THR A 244 -6.39 16.20 -21.85
CA THR A 244 -6.98 17.55 -21.76
C THR A 244 -7.06 18.27 -23.12
N ASN A 245 -6.22 17.90 -24.08
CA ASN A 245 -6.25 18.47 -25.45
C ASN A 245 -7.57 18.23 -26.18
N ASN A 246 -8.33 17.21 -25.80
CA ASN A 246 -9.68 16.95 -26.34
C ASN A 246 -10.75 17.89 -25.75
N PHE A 247 -10.41 18.69 -24.73
CA PHE A 247 -11.30 19.54 -23.97
C PHE A 247 -10.79 21.00 -23.88
N LYS A 248 -10.32 21.55 -25.00
CA LYS A 248 -9.68 22.88 -25.03
C LYS A 248 -10.59 24.01 -24.56
N ASP A 249 -11.90 23.85 -24.71
CA ASP A 249 -12.91 24.83 -24.29
C ASP A 249 -13.44 24.56 -22.86
N ALA A 250 -12.90 23.57 -22.16
CA ALA A 250 -13.31 23.32 -20.79
C ALA A 250 -12.96 24.47 -19.85
N LYS A 251 -13.92 24.89 -19.04
CA LYS A 251 -13.76 25.96 -18.04
C LYS A 251 -13.17 25.41 -16.74
N CYS A 252 -13.49 24.15 -16.39
CA CYS A 252 -12.90 23.48 -15.24
C CYS A 252 -11.37 23.33 -15.38
N LYS A 253 -10.70 23.07 -14.27
CA LYS A 253 -9.23 22.98 -14.22
C LYS A 253 -8.77 21.58 -13.84
N VAL A 254 -7.67 21.14 -14.44
CA VAL A 254 -6.97 19.92 -14.02
C VAL A 254 -5.55 20.32 -13.63
N TYR A 255 -5.16 19.98 -12.41
CA TYR A 255 -3.86 20.32 -11.83
C TYR A 255 -3.02 19.07 -11.67
N LEU A 256 -1.76 19.13 -12.06
CA LEU A 256 -0.79 18.07 -11.76
C LEU A 256 -0.03 18.44 -10.48
N LEU A 257 -0.14 17.61 -9.46
CA LEU A 257 0.68 17.66 -8.25
C LEU A 257 1.65 16.47 -8.31
N HIS A 258 2.86 16.72 -8.81
CA HIS A 258 3.90 15.71 -9.00
C HIS A 258 5.00 15.86 -7.95
N GLY A 259 5.65 14.76 -7.63
CA GLY A 259 6.74 14.71 -6.68
C GLY A 259 6.37 14.02 -5.37
N ASP A 260 7.37 13.81 -4.52
CA ASP A 260 7.17 13.26 -3.19
C ASP A 260 6.57 14.31 -2.26
N MET A 261 5.79 13.86 -1.31
CA MET A 261 5.23 14.66 -0.22
C MET A 261 5.50 13.93 1.10
N SER A 262 5.82 14.70 2.12
CA SER A 262 5.91 14.22 3.51
C SER A 262 4.54 13.86 4.07
N GLU A 263 4.49 13.14 5.18
CA GLU A 263 3.24 12.84 5.90
C GLU A 263 2.48 14.11 6.28
N SER A 264 3.21 15.17 6.72
CA SER A 264 2.62 16.46 7.08
C SER A 264 2.03 17.21 5.88
N GLU A 265 2.70 17.18 4.73
CA GLU A 265 2.17 17.75 3.48
C GLU A 265 0.96 16.98 2.97
N MET A 266 0.95 15.64 3.08
CA MET A 266 -0.22 14.83 2.73
C MET A 266 -1.40 15.10 3.66
N ALA A 267 -1.16 15.24 4.98
CA ALA A 267 -2.18 15.65 5.93
C ALA A 267 -2.80 17.01 5.56
N SER A 268 -1.95 17.97 5.19
CA SER A 268 -2.40 19.30 4.73
C SER A 268 -3.16 19.24 3.41
N LEU A 269 -2.77 18.36 2.50
CA LEU A 269 -3.48 18.15 1.24
C LEU A 269 -4.90 17.62 1.48
N TYR A 270 -5.08 16.64 2.37
CA TYR A 270 -6.40 16.09 2.71
C TYR A 270 -7.27 17.08 3.50
N THR A 271 -6.68 18.00 4.24
CA THR A 271 -7.40 19.00 5.04
C THR A 271 -7.46 20.38 4.39
N HIS A 272 -6.92 20.54 3.19
CA HIS A 272 -6.86 21.83 2.50
C HIS A 272 -8.27 22.40 2.24
N PRO A 273 -8.56 23.68 2.56
CA PRO A 273 -9.91 24.25 2.51
C PRO A 273 -10.54 24.24 1.11
N LYS A 274 -9.72 24.24 0.05
CA LYS A 274 -10.21 24.17 -1.34
C LYS A 274 -10.32 22.72 -1.88
N VAL A 275 -9.89 21.69 -1.14
CA VAL A 275 -10.05 20.27 -1.48
C VAL A 275 -11.33 19.77 -0.80
N LYS A 276 -12.29 19.27 -1.56
CA LYS A 276 -13.65 18.98 -1.08
C LYS A 276 -14.00 17.50 -1.06
N ALA A 277 -13.36 16.69 -1.88
CA ALA A 277 -13.52 15.24 -1.89
C ALA A 277 -12.33 14.54 -2.53
N LEU A 278 -12.02 13.34 -2.06
CA LEU A 278 -11.15 12.41 -2.76
C LEU A 278 -11.98 11.60 -3.76
N VAL A 279 -11.45 11.41 -4.98
CA VAL A 279 -12.04 10.53 -6.00
C VAL A 279 -11.03 9.42 -6.32
N SER A 280 -11.45 8.18 -6.16
CA SER A 280 -10.65 7.00 -6.50
C SER A 280 -11.51 5.97 -7.22
N LEU A 281 -11.38 5.90 -8.55
CA LEU A 281 -12.13 4.98 -9.41
C LEU A 281 -11.24 3.84 -9.90
N SER A 282 -10.35 3.36 -9.03
CA SER A 282 -9.45 2.24 -9.32
C SER A 282 -10.25 0.95 -9.55
N HIS A 283 -9.72 0.05 -10.40
CA HIS A 283 -10.36 -1.25 -10.65
C HIS A 283 -10.28 -2.21 -9.46
N GLY A 284 -9.47 -1.91 -8.46
CA GLY A 284 -9.33 -2.66 -7.22
C GLY A 284 -8.14 -2.18 -6.40
N GLU A 285 -8.21 -2.35 -5.09
CA GLU A 285 -7.19 -1.97 -4.13
C GLU A 285 -6.83 -3.13 -3.21
N GLY A 286 -5.54 -3.29 -2.90
CA GLY A 286 -5.09 -4.21 -1.86
C GLY A 286 -5.49 -3.76 -0.45
N PHE A 287 -5.57 -2.43 -0.24
CA PHE A 287 -6.14 -1.79 0.94
C PHE A 287 -6.83 -0.46 0.59
N GLY A 288 -6.20 0.39 -0.20
CA GLY A 288 -6.70 1.72 -0.52
C GLY A 288 -6.18 2.78 0.47
N LEU A 289 -4.87 2.79 0.75
CA LEU A 289 -4.27 3.69 1.75
C LEU A 289 -4.65 5.16 1.55
N PRO A 290 -4.61 5.76 0.34
CA PRO A 290 -5.06 7.15 0.14
C PRO A 290 -6.54 7.38 0.47
N ILE A 291 -7.40 6.38 0.26
CA ILE A 291 -8.82 6.44 0.61
C ILE A 291 -8.97 6.44 2.15
N PHE A 292 -8.21 5.56 2.81
CA PHE A 292 -8.20 5.43 4.25
C PHE A 292 -7.69 6.71 4.94
N GLU A 293 -6.59 7.28 4.45
CA GLU A 293 -6.04 8.54 4.93
C GLU A 293 -7.03 9.70 4.74
N ALA A 294 -7.65 9.81 3.56
CA ALA A 294 -8.65 10.85 3.29
C ALA A 294 -9.82 10.78 4.29
N THR A 295 -10.36 9.57 4.53
CA THR A 295 -11.45 9.39 5.51
C THR A 295 -11.00 9.70 6.94
N TYR A 296 -9.77 9.33 7.30
CA TYR A 296 -9.20 9.66 8.61
C TYR A 296 -9.12 11.17 8.85
N TYR A 297 -8.73 11.94 7.85
CA TYR A 297 -8.69 13.40 7.92
C TYR A 297 -10.06 14.07 7.69
N GLY A 298 -11.13 13.30 7.55
CA GLY A 298 -12.50 13.80 7.39
C GLY A 298 -12.83 14.32 5.98
N LEU A 299 -11.98 14.04 4.98
CA LEU A 299 -12.26 14.39 3.59
C LEU A 299 -13.28 13.39 3.01
N PRO A 300 -14.42 13.86 2.45
CA PRO A 300 -15.38 13.01 1.76
C PRO A 300 -14.72 12.19 0.65
N VAL A 301 -15.17 10.94 0.46
CA VAL A 301 -14.62 10.02 -0.53
C VAL A 301 -15.69 9.59 -1.53
N ILE A 302 -15.32 9.63 -2.81
CA ILE A 302 -16.07 9.05 -3.93
C ILE A 302 -15.24 7.90 -4.46
N THR A 303 -15.74 6.67 -4.33
CA THR A 303 -15.03 5.47 -4.77
C THR A 303 -16.00 4.37 -5.20
N ILE A 304 -15.48 3.30 -5.78
CA ILE A 304 -16.28 2.13 -6.14
C ILE A 304 -16.67 1.34 -4.89
N ASP A 305 -17.87 0.79 -4.88
CA ASP A 305 -18.40 -0.08 -3.83
C ASP A 305 -17.90 -1.53 -4.01
N TRP A 306 -16.58 -1.69 -4.06
CA TRP A 306 -15.94 -2.97 -4.24
C TRP A 306 -14.47 -2.92 -3.84
N SER A 307 -13.89 -4.08 -3.47
CA SER A 307 -12.49 -4.24 -3.10
C SER A 307 -12.22 -3.90 -1.63
N SER A 308 -10.96 -3.82 -1.23
CA SER A 308 -10.55 -3.77 0.18
C SER A 308 -11.01 -2.53 0.94
N GLN A 309 -11.25 -1.40 0.25
CA GLN A 309 -11.68 -0.17 0.90
C GLN A 309 -13.07 -0.27 1.53
N VAL A 310 -13.91 -1.21 1.10
CA VAL A 310 -15.24 -1.40 1.70
C VAL A 310 -15.15 -1.85 3.16
N ASP A 311 -14.06 -2.51 3.55
CA ASP A 311 -13.85 -3.00 4.92
C ASP A 311 -13.77 -1.86 5.97
N PHE A 312 -13.33 -0.66 5.57
CA PHE A 312 -13.22 0.49 6.48
C PHE A 312 -14.16 1.65 6.13
N LEU A 313 -14.76 1.65 4.94
CA LEU A 313 -15.74 2.67 4.56
C LEU A 313 -17.12 2.38 5.14
N TYR A 314 -17.46 1.12 5.36
CA TYR A 314 -18.72 0.72 5.92
C TYR A 314 -18.54 0.24 7.35
N CYS A 315 -19.22 0.90 8.29
CA CYS A 315 -19.36 0.45 9.67
C CYS A 315 -20.79 -0.03 9.85
N GLU A 316 -20.98 -1.27 10.32
CA GLU A 316 -22.28 -1.67 10.84
C GLU A 316 -22.60 -0.78 12.03
N ASN A 317 -23.68 -0.03 11.96
CA ASN A 317 -24.20 0.66 13.13
C ASN A 317 -24.75 -0.39 14.12
N LYS A 318 -25.06 0.05 15.37
CA LYS A 318 -25.59 -0.84 16.43
C LYS A 318 -26.88 -1.57 16.05
N ASP A 319 -27.53 -1.16 14.96
CA ASP A 319 -28.78 -1.73 14.45
C ASP A 319 -28.56 -2.64 13.24
N GLY A 320 -27.30 -2.96 12.88
CA GLY A 320 -26.95 -3.87 11.80
C GLY A 320 -27.23 -3.31 10.39
N LYS A 321 -27.27 -1.99 10.25
CA LYS A 321 -27.47 -1.29 8.96
C LYS A 321 -26.25 -0.49 8.55
#